data_551e4921a007d7bbe1e75e899d031a9d
#
_entry.id   551e4921a007d7bbe1e75e899d031a9d
#
_cell.length_a   1.000
_cell.length_b   1.000
_cell.length_c   1.000
_cell.angle_alpha   90.00
_cell.angle_beta   90.00
_cell.angle_gamma   90.00
#
_symmetry.space_group_name_H-M   'P 1'
#
loop_
_entity.id
_entity.type
_entity.pdbx_description
1 polymer ?
#
loop_
_entity_poly.entity_id
_entity_poly.type
_entity_poly.pdbx_seq_one_letter_code
_entity_poly.pdbx_strand_id
1 'polypeptide(L)'
;LLDKWLNGKYTPAFETARGCPFSCTFCDQGMDKSKIAAFSVERLAEEMEYVGEKISKIPDGTKSISMFDSNWGIFQKDVDLAHKILKVMNKYDWPQYIECLTPKSNWENILKINDILKNRVELTLSMQSTNDKVLSYIKRNNWTTNQYLEFINEAQKRGKPQLTEMIIPLPGETEQTYFEGVKFMMENHVQTRTFGLMMLCGAELGRDGAIKKYELVGKHRILPKQFGTYFGKKLIELEEICISTNTMDFEGYLNCRNYSFILKLLGHPLFYPINKLLKKLNIEWYDFSRTLFDTLKTDKIDGKFRELYLEFLQKSKDELFDTRESCTKFYSDDENYKKMVE
;
A
#
# COMPACT_ATOMS: atom_id res chain seq x y z
N LEU A 1 -12.23 -9.15 -27.91
CA LEU A 1 -12.62 -7.86 -27.32
C LEU A 1 -11.45 -7.10 -26.72
N LEU A 2 -10.51 -7.78 -26.06
CA LEU A 2 -9.38 -7.15 -25.35
C LEU A 2 -8.10 -7.04 -26.21
N ASP A 3 -8.06 -7.62 -27.39
CA ASP A 3 -6.85 -7.68 -28.25
C ASP A 3 -6.24 -6.31 -28.53
N LYS A 4 -7.07 -5.28 -28.73
CA LYS A 4 -6.61 -3.91 -28.96
C LYS A 4 -5.80 -3.34 -27.79
N TRP A 5 -5.97 -3.90 -26.60
CA TRP A 5 -5.27 -3.50 -25.37
C TRP A 5 -4.00 -4.31 -25.11
N LEU A 6 -3.87 -5.48 -25.78
CA LEU A 6 -2.66 -6.31 -25.73
C LEU A 6 -1.60 -5.76 -26.71
N ASN A 7 -1.33 -4.47 -26.60
CA ASN A 7 -0.43 -3.72 -27.47
C ASN A 7 0.95 -3.42 -26.84
N GLY A 8 1.27 -4.10 -25.74
CA GLY A 8 2.53 -3.95 -25.02
C GLY A 8 2.65 -2.72 -24.11
N LYS A 9 1.72 -1.75 -24.20
CA LYS A 9 1.73 -0.53 -23.38
C LYS A 9 1.06 -0.70 -22.01
N TYR A 10 0.13 -1.64 -21.91
CA TYR A 10 -0.64 -1.89 -20.69
C TYR A 10 -0.18 -3.18 -20.04
N THR A 11 -0.07 -3.18 -18.73
CA THR A 11 0.20 -4.40 -17.96
C THR A 11 -1.08 -5.23 -17.87
N PRO A 12 -1.08 -6.48 -18.40
CA PRO A 12 -2.22 -7.37 -18.23
C PRO A 12 -2.48 -7.67 -16.76
N ALA A 13 -3.76 -7.65 -16.39
CA ALA A 13 -4.22 -7.96 -15.05
C ALA A 13 -5.07 -9.23 -15.08
N PHE A 14 -4.82 -10.12 -14.12
CA PHE A 14 -5.56 -11.36 -13.92
C PHE A 14 -6.20 -11.39 -12.56
N GLU A 15 -7.40 -11.92 -12.48
CA GLU A 15 -8.10 -12.21 -11.24
C GLU A 15 -8.39 -13.71 -11.22
N THR A 16 -7.76 -14.45 -10.29
CA THR A 16 -7.90 -15.91 -10.20
C THR A 16 -9.06 -16.32 -9.30
N ALA A 17 -9.42 -15.43 -8.37
CA ALA A 17 -10.56 -15.58 -7.48
C ALA A 17 -11.11 -14.22 -7.06
N ARG A 18 -12.43 -14.12 -6.99
CA ARG A 18 -13.16 -12.97 -6.46
C ARG A 18 -13.55 -13.20 -5.01
N GLY A 19 -13.52 -12.13 -4.22
CA GLY A 19 -13.87 -12.15 -2.81
C GLY A 19 -12.65 -12.32 -1.89
N CYS A 20 -12.87 -12.05 -0.60
CA CYS A 20 -11.86 -12.13 0.43
C CYS A 20 -12.38 -12.92 1.63
N PRO A 21 -11.63 -13.90 2.19
CA PRO A 21 -12.10 -14.68 3.34
C PRO A 21 -12.01 -13.91 4.67
N PHE A 22 -11.41 -12.72 4.66
CA PHE A 22 -11.21 -11.89 5.84
C PHE A 22 -12.28 -10.82 5.97
N SER A 23 -12.48 -10.31 7.20
CA SER A 23 -13.50 -9.31 7.54
C SER A 23 -12.89 -8.05 8.15
N CYS A 24 -11.75 -7.58 7.58
CA CYS A 24 -11.09 -6.36 8.05
C CYS A 24 -12.05 -5.16 7.99
N THR A 25 -12.23 -4.45 9.11
CA THR A 25 -13.26 -3.42 9.24
C THR A 25 -13.03 -2.16 8.42
N PHE A 26 -11.80 -1.93 7.98
CA PHE A 26 -11.40 -0.80 7.13
C PHE A 26 -11.54 -1.09 5.62
N CYS A 27 -11.84 -2.33 5.24
CA CYS A 27 -11.85 -2.80 3.86
C CYS A 27 -13.29 -3.16 3.43
N ASP A 28 -13.70 -2.71 2.27
CA ASP A 28 -15.02 -2.99 1.70
C ASP A 28 -15.17 -4.44 1.23
N GLN A 29 -14.08 -5.09 0.81
CA GLN A 29 -14.09 -6.49 0.36
C GLN A 29 -14.38 -7.52 1.47
N GLY A 30 -14.23 -7.14 2.74
CA GLY A 30 -14.52 -8.00 3.88
C GLY A 30 -15.96 -7.96 4.40
N MET A 31 -16.79 -7.05 3.89
CA MET A 31 -18.10 -6.75 4.49
C MET A 31 -19.21 -7.75 4.17
N ASP A 32 -19.25 -8.22 2.97
CA ASP A 32 -20.26 -9.18 2.57
C ASP A 32 -19.62 -10.54 2.40
N LYS A 33 -19.29 -11.25 3.42
CA LYS A 33 -18.82 -12.64 3.38
C LYS A 33 -19.10 -13.31 2.02
N SER A 34 -18.69 -12.61 0.97
CA SER A 34 -18.86 -12.98 -0.41
C SER A 34 -18.17 -14.30 -0.58
N LYS A 35 -18.93 -15.32 -0.93
CA LYS A 35 -18.38 -16.65 -1.21
C LYS A 35 -17.25 -16.44 -2.20
N ILE A 36 -16.08 -16.94 -1.87
CA ILE A 36 -14.95 -16.88 -2.80
C ILE A 36 -15.34 -17.65 -4.05
N ALA A 37 -15.36 -16.96 -5.18
CA ALA A 37 -15.60 -17.54 -6.49
C ALA A 37 -14.26 -17.63 -7.24
N ALA A 38 -13.79 -18.85 -7.44
CA ALA A 38 -12.54 -19.12 -8.12
C ALA A 38 -12.75 -19.57 -9.56
N PHE A 39 -11.90 -19.11 -10.46
CA PHE A 39 -11.81 -19.64 -11.82
C PHE A 39 -10.99 -20.94 -11.84
N SER A 40 -11.21 -21.79 -12.85
CA SER A 40 -10.43 -23.01 -13.01
C SER A 40 -8.98 -22.70 -13.43
N VAL A 41 -8.06 -23.54 -12.99
CA VAL A 41 -6.63 -23.40 -13.32
C VAL A 41 -6.41 -23.54 -14.83
N GLU A 42 -7.17 -24.43 -15.49
CA GLU A 42 -7.11 -24.67 -16.91
C GLU A 42 -7.45 -23.42 -17.71
N ARG A 43 -8.61 -22.79 -17.40
CA ARG A 43 -9.03 -21.55 -18.04
C ARG A 43 -7.98 -20.43 -17.88
N LEU A 44 -7.49 -20.23 -16.66
CA LEU A 44 -6.50 -19.21 -16.37
C LEU A 44 -5.19 -19.45 -17.13
N ALA A 45 -4.78 -20.73 -17.24
CA ALA A 45 -3.59 -21.12 -17.99
C ALA A 45 -3.74 -20.80 -19.49
N GLU A 46 -4.91 -21.09 -20.09
CA GLU A 46 -5.22 -20.76 -21.48
C GLU A 46 -5.22 -19.25 -21.72
N GLU A 47 -5.85 -18.49 -20.84
CA GLU A 47 -5.87 -17.03 -20.90
C GLU A 47 -4.44 -16.44 -20.82
N MET A 48 -3.61 -16.94 -19.91
CA MET A 48 -2.23 -16.48 -19.74
C MET A 48 -1.35 -16.88 -20.95
N GLU A 49 -1.54 -18.06 -21.49
CA GLU A 49 -0.82 -18.49 -22.71
C GLU A 49 -1.19 -17.61 -23.90
N TYR A 50 -2.49 -17.32 -24.08
CA TYR A 50 -2.97 -16.41 -25.12
C TYR A 50 -2.35 -15.02 -25.03
N VAL A 51 -2.32 -14.44 -23.81
CA VAL A 51 -1.71 -13.13 -23.57
C VAL A 51 -0.21 -13.17 -23.78
N GLY A 52 0.47 -14.20 -23.28
CA GLY A 52 1.91 -14.39 -23.42
C GLY A 52 2.32 -14.51 -24.90
N GLU A 53 1.56 -15.27 -25.71
CA GLU A 53 1.80 -15.37 -27.14
C GLU A 53 1.72 -14.02 -27.87
N LYS A 54 0.75 -13.19 -27.49
CA LYS A 54 0.57 -11.86 -28.12
C LYS A 54 1.62 -10.86 -27.68
N ILE A 55 1.83 -10.72 -26.37
CA ILE A 55 2.74 -9.70 -25.80
C ILE A 55 4.21 -10.01 -26.15
N SER A 56 4.61 -11.27 -26.16
CA SER A 56 6.00 -11.66 -26.48
C SER A 56 6.45 -11.29 -27.90
N LYS A 57 5.50 -11.10 -28.82
CA LYS A 57 5.77 -10.68 -30.21
C LYS A 57 5.96 -9.17 -30.36
N ILE A 58 5.75 -8.39 -29.30
CA ILE A 58 5.82 -6.92 -29.34
C ILE A 58 7.20 -6.51 -28.84
N PRO A 59 8.04 -5.89 -29.68
CA PRO A 59 9.31 -5.30 -29.22
C PRO A 59 9.02 -4.27 -28.13
N ASP A 60 9.81 -4.29 -27.05
CA ASP A 60 9.67 -3.39 -25.90
C ASP A 60 8.29 -3.43 -25.21
N GLY A 61 7.51 -4.48 -25.42
CA GLY A 61 6.24 -4.72 -24.72
C GLY A 61 6.44 -4.95 -23.23
N THR A 62 5.36 -4.71 -22.45
CA THR A 62 5.38 -4.94 -21.00
C THR A 62 5.87 -6.34 -20.64
N LYS A 63 6.77 -6.43 -19.68
CA LYS A 63 7.31 -7.70 -19.14
C LYS A 63 6.60 -8.12 -17.85
N SER A 64 5.60 -7.39 -17.43
CA SER A 64 4.92 -7.59 -16.15
C SER A 64 3.48 -8.05 -16.31
N ILE A 65 2.98 -8.75 -15.30
CA ILE A 65 1.55 -8.97 -15.05
C ILE A 65 1.20 -8.57 -13.63
N SER A 66 -0.07 -8.24 -13.41
CA SER A 66 -0.61 -7.98 -12.07
C SER A 66 -1.68 -9.03 -11.72
N MET A 67 -1.53 -9.67 -10.56
CA MET A 67 -2.55 -10.55 -9.99
C MET A 67 -3.42 -9.73 -9.03
N PHE A 68 -4.68 -9.49 -9.42
CA PHE A 68 -5.59 -8.58 -8.69
C PHE A 68 -6.43 -9.27 -7.63
N ASP A 69 -6.12 -10.52 -7.33
CA ASP A 69 -6.70 -11.20 -6.17
C ASP A 69 -6.35 -10.44 -4.89
N SER A 70 -7.30 -10.35 -3.97
CA SER A 70 -7.08 -9.73 -2.65
C SER A 70 -6.03 -10.48 -1.79
N ASN A 71 -5.72 -11.74 -2.12
CA ASN A 71 -4.79 -12.61 -1.38
C ASN A 71 -4.27 -13.74 -2.30
N TRP A 72 -3.54 -13.42 -3.35
CA TRP A 72 -3.00 -14.44 -4.25
C TRP A 72 -1.97 -15.32 -3.54
N GLY A 73 -2.07 -16.63 -3.71
CA GLY A 73 -1.24 -17.62 -3.02
C GLY A 73 -1.87 -18.20 -1.75
N ILE A 74 -3.09 -17.76 -1.36
CA ILE A 74 -3.76 -18.30 -0.18
C ILE A 74 -4.24 -19.75 -0.38
N PHE A 75 -4.54 -20.14 -1.63
CA PHE A 75 -5.09 -21.44 -1.98
C PHE A 75 -4.06 -22.34 -2.66
N GLN A 76 -4.21 -23.67 -2.49
CA GLN A 76 -3.36 -24.64 -3.20
C GLN A 76 -3.46 -24.50 -4.73
N LYS A 77 -4.64 -24.17 -5.27
CA LYS A 77 -4.84 -23.93 -6.70
C LYS A 77 -3.90 -22.84 -7.29
N ASP A 78 -3.47 -21.87 -6.44
CA ASP A 78 -2.58 -20.81 -6.87
C ASP A 78 -1.16 -21.35 -7.12
N VAL A 79 -0.75 -22.34 -6.31
CA VAL A 79 0.48 -23.10 -6.52
C VAL A 79 0.39 -23.92 -7.81
N ASP A 80 -0.77 -24.56 -8.05
CA ASP A 80 -1.00 -25.36 -9.29
C ASP A 80 -0.96 -24.44 -10.52
N LEU A 81 -1.55 -23.24 -10.43
CA LEU A 81 -1.49 -22.23 -11.47
C LEU A 81 -0.05 -21.74 -11.72
N ALA A 82 0.78 -21.60 -10.68
CA ALA A 82 2.17 -21.20 -10.83
C ALA A 82 2.96 -22.16 -11.73
N HIS A 83 2.69 -23.47 -11.67
CA HIS A 83 3.29 -24.44 -12.60
C HIS A 83 2.83 -24.23 -14.04
N LYS A 84 1.62 -23.75 -14.28
CA LYS A 84 1.16 -23.40 -15.63
C LYS A 84 1.79 -22.10 -16.11
N ILE A 85 1.89 -21.08 -15.24
CA ILE A 85 2.58 -19.83 -15.55
C ILE A 85 4.05 -20.10 -15.91
N LEU A 86 4.73 -21.00 -15.19
CA LEU A 86 6.11 -21.37 -15.50
C LEU A 86 6.26 -21.93 -16.92
N LYS A 87 5.28 -22.69 -17.44
CA LYS A 87 5.29 -23.16 -18.82
C LYS A 87 5.21 -22.01 -19.83
N VAL A 88 4.32 -21.01 -19.54
CA VAL A 88 4.20 -19.79 -20.35
C VAL A 88 5.51 -19.00 -20.33
N MET A 89 6.12 -18.84 -19.15
CA MET A 89 7.41 -18.16 -18.98
C MET A 89 8.53 -18.83 -19.77
N ASN A 90 8.60 -20.16 -19.74
CA ASN A 90 9.63 -20.91 -20.48
C ASN A 90 9.42 -20.85 -22.00
N LYS A 91 8.17 -20.76 -22.47
CA LYS A 91 7.81 -20.75 -23.90
C LYS A 91 7.99 -19.36 -24.52
N TYR A 92 7.66 -18.30 -23.79
CA TYR A 92 7.55 -16.94 -24.32
C TYR A 92 8.52 -15.93 -23.69
N ASP A 93 9.34 -16.34 -22.71
CA ASP A 93 10.15 -15.47 -21.83
C ASP A 93 9.30 -14.33 -21.20
N TRP A 94 8.05 -14.65 -20.89
CA TRP A 94 7.05 -13.73 -20.35
C TRP A 94 6.09 -14.45 -19.40
N PRO A 95 5.65 -13.84 -18.27
CA PRO A 95 6.10 -12.56 -17.72
C PRO A 95 7.47 -12.68 -17.02
N GLN A 96 8.18 -11.54 -16.90
CA GLN A 96 9.43 -11.44 -16.13
C GLN A 96 9.24 -10.89 -14.74
N TYR A 97 8.07 -10.28 -14.46
CA TYR A 97 7.70 -9.75 -13.16
C TYR A 97 6.20 -9.96 -12.91
N ILE A 98 5.87 -10.36 -11.67
CA ILE A 98 4.51 -10.63 -11.24
C ILE A 98 4.24 -9.82 -9.97
N GLU A 99 3.42 -8.79 -10.12
CA GLU A 99 2.90 -7.99 -9.02
C GLU A 99 1.67 -8.68 -8.41
N CYS A 100 1.60 -8.76 -7.09
CA CYS A 100 0.44 -9.33 -6.40
C CYS A 100 0.31 -8.81 -4.96
N LEU A 101 -0.88 -8.97 -4.40
CA LEU A 101 -1.11 -8.79 -2.98
C LEU A 101 -0.84 -10.11 -2.26
N THR A 102 0.18 -10.13 -1.41
CA THR A 102 0.58 -11.31 -0.64
C THR A 102 -0.54 -11.74 0.33
N PRO A 103 -0.81 -13.04 0.46
CA PRO A 103 -1.89 -13.53 1.30
C PRO A 103 -1.61 -13.28 2.79
N LYS A 104 -2.67 -13.11 3.56
CA LYS A 104 -2.63 -12.88 5.02
C LYS A 104 -2.53 -14.18 5.84
N SER A 105 -2.50 -15.32 5.18
CA SER A 105 -2.30 -16.66 5.75
C SER A 105 -1.71 -17.58 4.68
N ASN A 106 -1.21 -18.74 5.08
CA ASN A 106 -0.57 -19.72 4.18
C ASN A 106 0.59 -19.11 3.38
N TRP A 107 1.40 -18.29 4.03
CA TRP A 107 2.52 -17.56 3.41
C TRP A 107 3.57 -18.50 2.79
N GLU A 108 3.62 -19.73 3.25
CA GLU A 108 4.48 -20.76 2.67
C GLU A 108 4.12 -21.03 1.20
N ASN A 109 2.85 -20.92 0.83
CA ASN A 109 2.42 -21.08 -0.55
C ASN A 109 2.97 -19.97 -1.45
N ILE A 110 2.96 -18.71 -1.01
CA ILE A 110 3.49 -17.62 -1.87
C ILE A 110 5.00 -17.74 -2.03
N LEU A 111 5.72 -18.24 -1.03
CA LEU A 111 7.15 -18.56 -1.17
C LEU A 111 7.37 -19.69 -2.17
N LYS A 112 6.57 -20.78 -2.10
CA LYS A 112 6.61 -21.87 -3.11
C LYS A 112 6.32 -21.34 -4.51
N ILE A 113 5.29 -20.51 -4.66
CA ILE A 113 4.95 -19.86 -5.92
C ILE A 113 6.14 -19.06 -6.44
N ASN A 114 6.75 -18.25 -5.59
CA ASN A 114 7.91 -17.44 -5.97
C ASN A 114 9.10 -18.32 -6.41
N ASP A 115 9.36 -19.42 -5.71
CA ASP A 115 10.43 -20.37 -6.07
C ASP A 115 10.13 -21.07 -7.40
N ILE A 116 8.90 -21.55 -7.63
CA ILE A 116 8.44 -22.11 -8.90
C ILE A 116 8.64 -21.12 -10.05
N LEU A 117 8.28 -19.85 -9.82
CA LEU A 117 8.35 -18.78 -10.81
C LEU A 117 9.71 -18.07 -10.87
N LYS A 118 10.77 -18.76 -10.45
CA LYS A 118 12.17 -18.32 -10.59
C LYS A 118 12.42 -16.93 -9.95
N ASN A 119 11.85 -16.70 -8.80
CA ASN A 119 11.99 -15.46 -8.02
C ASN A 119 11.42 -14.19 -8.72
N ARG A 120 10.38 -14.35 -9.56
CA ARG A 120 9.76 -13.24 -10.32
C ARG A 120 8.51 -12.65 -9.65
N VAL A 121 8.11 -13.13 -8.48
CA VAL A 121 6.94 -12.65 -7.75
C VAL A 121 7.34 -11.56 -6.77
N GLU A 122 6.55 -10.51 -6.66
CA GLU A 122 6.67 -9.54 -5.58
C GLU A 122 6.24 -10.17 -4.26
N LEU A 123 7.05 -9.99 -3.21
CA LEU A 123 6.76 -10.49 -1.88
C LEU A 123 6.64 -9.28 -0.93
N THR A 124 5.42 -8.83 -0.70
CA THR A 124 5.11 -7.73 0.22
C THR A 124 4.05 -8.17 1.22
N LEU A 125 4.15 -7.70 2.44
CA LEU A 125 3.20 -8.04 3.49
C LEU A 125 2.71 -6.79 4.22
N SER A 126 1.41 -6.50 4.10
CA SER A 126 0.78 -5.36 4.74
C SER A 126 0.35 -5.70 6.16
N MET A 127 1.03 -5.18 7.18
CA MET A 127 0.69 -5.39 8.59
C MET A 127 -0.45 -4.49 9.07
N GLN A 128 -0.57 -3.29 8.54
CA GLN A 128 -1.51 -2.21 8.88
C GLN A 128 -1.23 -1.57 10.25
N SER A 129 -0.94 -2.34 11.28
CA SER A 129 -0.44 -1.98 12.60
C SER A 129 0.35 -3.14 13.19
N THR A 130 1.24 -2.89 14.13
CA THR A 130 1.96 -3.90 14.92
C THR A 130 1.35 -4.09 16.31
N ASN A 131 0.33 -3.32 16.65
CA ASN A 131 -0.33 -3.35 17.95
C ASN A 131 -1.48 -4.35 17.95
N ASP A 132 -1.40 -5.39 18.78
CA ASP A 132 -2.41 -6.46 18.85
C ASP A 132 -3.81 -5.94 19.19
N LYS A 133 -3.91 -4.90 20.03
CA LYS A 133 -5.20 -4.28 20.38
C LYS A 133 -5.83 -3.60 19.17
N VAL A 134 -5.02 -2.86 18.40
CA VAL A 134 -5.46 -2.24 17.13
C VAL A 134 -5.91 -3.30 16.15
N LEU A 135 -5.10 -4.37 15.97
CA LEU A 135 -5.41 -5.47 15.07
C LEU A 135 -6.72 -6.16 15.44
N SER A 136 -7.01 -6.31 16.75
CA SER A 136 -8.28 -6.86 17.23
C SER A 136 -9.47 -5.98 16.87
N TYR A 137 -9.35 -4.65 17.00
CA TYR A 137 -10.42 -3.70 16.69
C TYR A 137 -10.74 -3.65 15.19
N ILE A 138 -9.73 -3.82 14.35
CA ILE A 138 -9.94 -3.86 12.90
C ILE A 138 -10.21 -5.26 12.36
N LYS A 139 -10.44 -6.24 13.23
CA LYS A 139 -10.72 -7.66 12.90
C LYS A 139 -9.69 -8.24 11.92
N ARG A 140 -8.43 -7.86 12.11
CA ARG A 140 -7.34 -8.33 11.28
C ARG A 140 -6.56 -9.41 12.03
N ASN A 141 -6.82 -10.66 11.69
CA ASN A 141 -6.02 -11.77 12.16
C ASN A 141 -4.70 -11.78 11.38
N ASN A 142 -3.77 -10.99 11.86
CA ASN A 142 -2.41 -11.01 11.35
C ASN A 142 -1.70 -12.28 11.85
N TRP A 143 -0.58 -12.57 11.22
CA TRP A 143 0.36 -13.52 11.76
C TRP A 143 0.88 -13.05 13.12
N THR A 144 1.34 -14.00 13.90
CA THR A 144 2.12 -13.65 15.08
C THR A 144 3.41 -12.94 14.65
N THR A 145 4.00 -12.16 15.55
CA THR A 145 5.28 -11.48 15.30
C THR A 145 6.36 -12.46 14.81
N ASN A 146 6.40 -13.68 15.37
CA ASN A 146 7.37 -14.71 14.96
C ASN A 146 7.13 -15.15 13.51
N GLN A 147 5.89 -15.46 13.13
CA GLN A 147 5.55 -15.83 11.75
C GLN A 147 5.88 -14.72 10.75
N TYR A 148 5.64 -13.47 11.14
CA TYR A 148 6.00 -12.32 10.32
C TYR A 148 7.52 -12.21 10.10
N LEU A 149 8.30 -12.37 11.17
CA LEU A 149 9.77 -12.37 11.09
C LEU A 149 10.30 -13.55 10.27
N GLU A 150 9.70 -14.73 10.40
CA GLU A 150 10.04 -15.89 9.57
C GLU A 150 9.83 -15.60 8.08
N PHE A 151 8.67 -15.05 7.71
CA PHE A 151 8.40 -14.65 6.33
C PHE A 151 9.42 -13.63 5.81
N ILE A 152 9.70 -12.57 6.60
CA ILE A 152 10.66 -11.54 6.21
C ILE A 152 12.03 -12.16 5.96
N ASN A 153 12.52 -13.00 6.90
CA ASN A 153 13.80 -13.66 6.76
C ASN A 153 13.86 -14.53 5.49
N GLU A 154 12.81 -15.29 5.21
CA GLU A 154 12.73 -16.13 4.02
C GLU A 154 12.67 -15.29 2.71
N ALA A 155 11.97 -14.16 2.73
CA ALA A 155 11.93 -13.26 1.60
C ALA A 155 13.28 -12.54 1.37
N GLN A 156 13.94 -12.12 2.45
CA GLN A 156 15.28 -11.50 2.39
C GLN A 156 16.35 -12.47 1.86
N LYS A 157 16.31 -13.76 2.27
CA LYS A 157 17.18 -14.81 1.71
C LYS A 157 17.03 -14.96 0.19
N ARG A 158 15.83 -14.66 -0.34
CA ARG A 158 15.52 -14.63 -1.78
C ARG A 158 15.89 -13.31 -2.45
N GLY A 159 16.54 -12.40 -1.74
CA GLY A 159 16.92 -11.06 -2.24
C GLY A 159 15.73 -10.12 -2.45
N LYS A 160 14.58 -10.39 -1.83
CA LYS A 160 13.39 -9.54 -1.96
C LYS A 160 13.43 -8.39 -0.96
N PRO A 161 13.34 -7.13 -1.43
CA PRO A 161 13.15 -6.00 -0.53
C PRO A 161 11.83 -6.17 0.22
N GLN A 162 11.81 -5.80 1.50
CA GLN A 162 10.62 -5.89 2.30
C GLN A 162 9.98 -4.53 2.48
N LEU A 163 8.70 -4.47 2.18
CA LEU A 163 7.85 -3.31 2.36
C LEU A 163 6.60 -3.74 3.13
N THR A 164 6.20 -2.95 4.11
CA THR A 164 4.92 -3.10 4.80
C THR A 164 4.08 -1.83 4.68
N GLU A 165 2.77 -2.00 4.68
CA GLU A 165 1.82 -0.91 4.71
C GLU A 165 1.26 -0.77 6.12
N MET A 166 1.15 0.47 6.58
CA MET A 166 0.51 0.86 7.84
C MET A 166 -0.62 1.85 7.54
N ILE A 167 -1.66 1.83 8.34
CA ILE A 167 -2.81 2.73 8.20
C ILE A 167 -2.95 3.59 9.46
N ILE A 168 -3.15 4.89 9.29
CA ILE A 168 -3.38 5.86 10.37
C ILE A 168 -4.58 6.77 10.08
N PRO A 169 -5.32 7.20 11.12
CA PRO A 169 -5.35 6.62 12.46
C PRO A 169 -6.31 5.42 12.48
N LEU A 170 -5.86 4.28 12.96
CA LEU A 170 -6.76 3.15 13.21
C LEU A 170 -7.38 3.25 14.61
N PRO A 171 -8.58 2.68 14.87
CA PRO A 171 -9.13 2.58 16.21
C PRO A 171 -8.17 1.91 17.18
N GLY A 172 -7.88 2.58 18.31
CA GLY A 172 -6.94 2.09 19.32
C GLY A 172 -5.47 2.40 19.06
N GLU A 173 -5.12 2.90 17.87
CA GLU A 173 -3.77 3.37 17.56
C GLU A 173 -3.51 4.72 18.24
N THR A 174 -2.31 4.91 18.76
CA THR A 174 -1.81 6.18 19.28
C THR A 174 -0.59 6.61 18.51
N GLU A 175 -0.18 7.87 18.63
CA GLU A 175 1.09 8.33 18.04
C GLU A 175 2.26 7.45 18.51
N GLN A 176 2.29 7.11 19.81
CA GLN A 176 3.35 6.30 20.39
C GLN A 176 3.38 4.89 19.76
N THR A 177 2.24 4.19 19.72
CA THR A 177 2.20 2.81 19.18
C THR A 177 2.52 2.77 17.69
N TYR A 178 2.17 3.81 16.94
CA TYR A 178 2.60 3.95 15.55
C TYR A 178 4.13 4.05 15.43
N PHE A 179 4.77 4.91 16.23
CA PHE A 179 6.24 5.04 16.19
C PHE A 179 6.96 3.78 16.64
N GLU A 180 6.44 3.09 17.65
CA GLU A 180 6.95 1.77 18.08
C GLU A 180 6.86 0.75 16.94
N GLY A 181 5.74 0.74 16.21
CA GLY A 181 5.56 -0.11 15.04
C GLY A 181 6.54 0.19 13.91
N VAL A 182 6.74 1.48 13.60
CA VAL A 182 7.73 1.88 12.59
C VAL A 182 9.14 1.49 13.03
N LYS A 183 9.48 1.70 14.31
CA LYS A 183 10.76 1.27 14.87
C LYS A 183 10.99 -0.23 14.67
N PHE A 184 10.03 -1.04 15.08
CA PHE A 184 10.08 -2.49 14.92
C PHE A 184 10.33 -2.91 13.46
N MET A 185 9.63 -2.28 12.50
CA MET A 185 9.82 -2.56 11.08
C MET A 185 11.22 -2.20 10.61
N MET A 186 11.72 -1.03 10.99
CA MET A 186 13.06 -0.57 10.58
C MET A 186 14.18 -1.41 11.15
N GLU A 187 14.07 -1.85 12.41
CA GLU A 187 15.04 -2.77 13.07
C GLU A 187 15.10 -4.13 12.35
N ASN A 188 14.00 -4.55 11.72
CA ASN A 188 13.92 -5.78 10.92
C ASN A 188 14.15 -5.53 9.41
N HIS A 189 14.71 -4.37 9.04
CA HIS A 189 15.02 -3.98 7.66
C HIS A 189 13.80 -3.97 6.72
N VAL A 190 12.62 -3.65 7.25
CA VAL A 190 11.37 -3.50 6.50
C VAL A 190 11.08 -2.03 6.31
N GLN A 191 10.88 -1.61 5.07
CA GLN A 191 10.40 -0.27 4.77
C GLN A 191 8.92 -0.14 5.11
N THR A 192 8.53 1.00 5.66
CA THR A 192 7.13 1.30 5.94
C THR A 192 6.56 2.28 4.93
N ARG A 193 5.34 2.02 4.47
CA ARG A 193 4.51 2.96 3.73
C ARG A 193 3.24 3.22 4.52
N THR A 194 3.00 4.47 4.89
CA THR A 194 1.83 4.83 5.70
C THR A 194 0.75 5.44 4.83
N PHE A 195 -0.47 4.92 4.99
CA PHE A 195 -1.69 5.40 4.35
C PHE A 195 -2.64 6.00 5.38
N GLY A 196 -3.45 6.96 4.95
CA GLY A 196 -4.58 7.42 5.73
C GLY A 196 -5.72 6.40 5.72
N LEU A 197 -6.44 6.28 6.84
CA LEU A 197 -7.66 5.49 6.91
C LEU A 197 -8.75 6.14 6.06
N MET A 198 -9.12 5.49 4.95
CA MET A 198 -10.23 5.92 4.11
C MET A 198 -11.56 5.52 4.76
N MET A 199 -12.50 6.46 4.82
CA MET A 199 -13.86 6.24 5.34
C MET A 199 -14.76 5.67 4.24
N LEU A 200 -14.50 4.41 3.85
CA LEU A 200 -15.21 3.77 2.75
C LEU A 200 -16.65 3.43 3.15
N CYS A 201 -17.63 3.87 2.37
CA CYS A 201 -19.06 3.61 2.64
C CYS A 201 -19.39 2.13 2.77
N GLY A 202 -18.68 1.25 2.04
CA GLY A 202 -18.83 -0.21 2.09
C GLY A 202 -18.18 -0.87 3.31
N ALA A 203 -17.19 -0.21 3.95
CA ALA A 203 -16.45 -0.76 5.07
C ALA A 203 -17.16 -0.53 6.41
N GLU A 204 -16.89 -1.41 7.40
CA GLU A 204 -17.50 -1.28 8.75
C GLU A 204 -17.09 0.04 9.42
N LEU A 205 -15.82 0.49 9.28
CA LEU A 205 -15.35 1.74 9.87
C LEU A 205 -15.97 2.99 9.23
N GLY A 206 -16.50 2.90 8.00
CA GLY A 206 -17.24 3.99 7.36
C GLY A 206 -18.71 4.10 7.79
N ARG A 207 -19.20 3.27 8.72
CA ARG A 207 -20.59 3.26 9.17
C ARG A 207 -20.78 4.00 10.48
N ASP A 208 -21.93 4.64 10.68
CA ASP A 208 -22.29 5.44 11.86
C ASP A 208 -21.98 4.76 13.20
N GLY A 209 -22.21 3.45 13.31
CA GLY A 209 -21.96 2.69 14.52
C GLY A 209 -20.48 2.68 14.93
N ALA A 210 -19.58 2.47 13.94
CA ALA A 210 -18.14 2.50 14.18
C ALA A 210 -17.62 3.93 14.37
N ILE A 211 -18.14 4.87 13.57
CA ILE A 211 -17.81 6.30 13.69
C ILE A 211 -18.08 6.79 15.12
N LYS A 212 -19.27 6.53 15.66
CA LYS A 212 -19.62 6.90 17.04
C LYS A 212 -18.78 6.16 18.09
N LYS A 213 -18.56 4.86 17.89
CA LYS A 213 -17.84 4.01 18.85
C LYS A 213 -16.37 4.43 19.03
N TYR A 214 -15.72 4.81 17.95
CA TYR A 214 -14.29 5.14 17.95
C TYR A 214 -14.04 6.64 17.79
N GLU A 215 -15.11 7.47 17.81
CA GLU A 215 -15.06 8.94 17.64
C GLU A 215 -14.25 9.34 16.39
N LEU A 216 -14.54 8.65 15.27
CA LEU A 216 -13.82 8.89 14.01
C LEU A 216 -14.25 10.24 13.42
N VAL A 217 -13.28 11.08 13.09
CA VAL A 217 -13.51 12.37 12.42
C VAL A 217 -12.98 12.29 10.99
N GLY A 218 -13.89 12.44 10.03
CA GLY A 218 -13.60 12.44 8.60
C GLY A 218 -13.39 13.85 8.04
N LYS A 219 -12.51 13.96 7.03
CA LYS A 219 -12.36 15.16 6.19
C LYS A 219 -12.22 14.72 4.73
N HIS A 220 -12.64 15.61 3.83
CA HIS A 220 -12.61 15.35 2.39
C HIS A 220 -11.37 15.95 1.74
N ARG A 221 -10.79 15.24 0.80
CA ARG A 221 -9.69 15.72 -0.05
C ARG A 221 -9.75 15.07 -1.43
N ILE A 222 -8.92 15.55 -2.34
CA ILE A 222 -8.73 14.87 -3.63
C ILE A 222 -8.03 13.53 -3.42
N LEU A 223 -8.56 12.51 -4.09
CA LEU A 223 -7.88 11.23 -4.20
C LEU A 223 -6.62 11.40 -5.07
N PRO A 224 -5.42 11.15 -4.52
CA PRO A 224 -4.17 11.44 -5.23
C PRO A 224 -4.09 10.76 -6.60
N LYS A 225 -3.70 11.52 -7.62
CA LYS A 225 -3.59 11.08 -9.03
C LYS A 225 -4.91 10.68 -9.73
N GLN A 226 -6.07 10.88 -9.08
CA GLN A 226 -7.37 10.54 -9.65
C GLN A 226 -8.11 11.82 -10.07
N PHE A 227 -7.50 12.56 -10.97
CA PHE A 227 -8.07 13.77 -11.58
C PHE A 227 -7.54 13.92 -13.00
N GLY A 228 -8.29 14.64 -13.84
CA GLY A 228 -7.90 14.89 -15.21
C GLY A 228 -8.99 15.57 -16.02
N THR A 229 -8.68 15.90 -17.26
CA THR A 229 -9.65 16.42 -18.22
C THR A 229 -9.95 15.36 -19.27
N TYR A 230 -11.18 14.89 -19.32
CA TYR A 230 -11.65 13.86 -20.23
C TYR A 230 -12.80 14.42 -21.08
N PHE A 231 -12.66 14.37 -22.40
CA PHE A 231 -13.66 14.91 -23.34
C PHE A 231 -14.06 16.35 -23.03
N GLY A 232 -13.10 17.19 -22.63
CA GLY A 232 -13.33 18.60 -22.26
C GLY A 232 -13.97 18.83 -20.89
N LYS A 233 -14.20 17.77 -20.11
CA LYS A 233 -14.75 17.86 -18.74
C LYS A 233 -13.67 17.60 -17.70
N LYS A 234 -13.58 18.47 -16.71
CA LYS A 234 -12.74 18.21 -15.52
C LYS A 234 -13.39 17.13 -14.68
N LEU A 235 -12.63 16.11 -14.34
CA LEU A 235 -13.02 15.05 -13.43
C LEU A 235 -12.07 15.06 -12.24
N ILE A 236 -12.63 14.98 -11.04
CA ILE A 236 -11.90 14.97 -9.77
C ILE A 236 -12.55 13.92 -8.90
N GLU A 237 -11.77 12.92 -8.49
CA GLU A 237 -12.18 11.95 -7.49
C GLU A 237 -11.86 12.48 -6.09
N LEU A 238 -12.80 12.32 -5.17
CA LEU A 238 -12.67 12.75 -3.78
C LEU A 238 -12.73 11.54 -2.86
N GLU A 239 -11.89 11.55 -1.84
CA GLU A 239 -11.93 10.61 -0.74
C GLU A 239 -12.30 11.31 0.57
N GLU A 240 -12.96 10.58 1.46
CA GLU A 240 -13.08 10.94 2.87
C GLU A 240 -12.02 10.18 3.65
N ILE A 241 -11.20 10.90 4.40
CA ILE A 241 -10.09 10.35 5.17
C ILE A 241 -10.31 10.63 6.66
N CYS A 242 -10.09 9.63 7.51
CA CYS A 242 -10.09 9.82 8.95
C CYS A 242 -8.85 10.60 9.39
N ILE A 243 -9.03 11.60 10.21
CA ILE A 243 -7.96 12.48 10.73
C ILE A 243 -7.80 12.42 12.23
N SER A 244 -8.76 11.85 12.96
CA SER A 244 -8.65 11.59 14.40
C SER A 244 -9.57 10.47 14.85
N THR A 245 -9.26 9.88 15.99
CA THR A 245 -10.03 8.86 16.70
C THR A 245 -10.05 9.19 18.19
N ASN A 246 -10.77 8.42 19.00
CA ASN A 246 -10.73 8.54 20.46
C ASN A 246 -9.36 8.22 21.11
N THR A 247 -8.37 7.79 20.34
CA THR A 247 -7.01 7.44 20.84
C THR A 247 -5.89 8.20 20.14
N MET A 248 -6.17 8.87 19.04
CA MET A 248 -5.22 9.72 18.31
C MET A 248 -5.94 11.00 17.86
N ASP A 249 -5.52 12.13 18.35
CA ASP A 249 -6.03 13.43 17.91
C ASP A 249 -5.44 13.85 16.55
N PHE A 250 -5.89 15.00 16.04
CA PHE A 250 -5.43 15.50 14.75
C PHE A 250 -3.94 15.84 14.72
N GLU A 251 -3.39 16.33 15.84
CA GLU A 251 -1.95 16.62 15.92
C GLU A 251 -1.12 15.33 15.87
N GLY A 252 -1.54 14.29 16.59
CA GLY A 252 -0.93 12.96 16.51
C GLY A 252 -0.99 12.37 15.09
N TYR A 253 -2.13 12.50 14.40
CA TYR A 253 -2.25 12.12 12.99
C TYR A 253 -1.27 12.87 12.10
N LEU A 254 -1.15 14.20 12.26
CA LEU A 254 -0.21 15.01 11.48
C LEU A 254 1.24 14.63 11.78
N ASN A 255 1.58 14.33 13.04
CA ASN A 255 2.92 13.87 13.41
C ASN A 255 3.26 12.54 12.72
N CYS A 256 2.36 11.57 12.74
CA CYS A 256 2.56 10.29 12.06
C CYS A 256 2.69 10.46 10.54
N ARG A 257 1.83 11.28 9.93
CA ARG A 257 1.86 11.59 8.50
C ARG A 257 3.17 12.27 8.09
N ASN A 258 3.60 13.29 8.84
CA ASN A 258 4.83 14.03 8.56
C ASN A 258 6.08 13.16 8.75
N TYR A 259 6.10 12.31 9.76
CA TYR A 259 7.19 11.36 9.94
C TYR A 259 7.27 10.38 8.77
N SER A 260 6.14 9.86 8.31
CA SER A 260 6.10 9.01 7.10
C SER A 260 6.66 9.73 5.86
N PHE A 261 6.39 11.03 5.70
CA PHE A 261 6.98 11.83 4.63
C PHE A 261 8.51 11.90 4.75
N ILE A 262 9.05 12.16 5.95
CA ILE A 262 10.50 12.17 6.19
C ILE A 262 11.12 10.81 5.87
N LEU A 263 10.50 9.71 6.29
CA LEU A 263 10.98 8.37 5.96
C LEU A 263 11.01 8.11 4.46
N LYS A 264 9.99 8.58 3.73
CA LYS A 264 9.93 8.45 2.28
C LYS A 264 11.04 9.24 1.59
N LEU A 265 11.33 10.45 2.05
CA LEU A 265 12.45 11.26 1.54
C LEU A 265 13.78 10.58 1.80
N LEU A 266 14.04 10.18 3.04
CA LEU A 266 15.29 9.52 3.45
C LEU A 266 15.50 8.16 2.77
N GLY A 267 14.43 7.49 2.36
CA GLY A 267 14.47 6.25 1.56
C GLY A 267 14.89 6.45 0.10
N HIS A 268 14.99 7.69 -0.39
CA HIS A 268 15.41 7.95 -1.75
C HIS A 268 16.91 7.64 -1.95
N PRO A 269 17.34 7.11 -3.11
CA PRO A 269 18.73 6.73 -3.38
C PRO A 269 19.77 7.82 -3.10
N LEU A 270 19.41 9.09 -3.23
CA LEU A 270 20.28 10.23 -2.89
C LEU A 270 20.79 10.21 -1.43
N PHE A 271 20.05 9.57 -0.53
CA PHE A 271 20.39 9.47 0.90
C PHE A 271 21.15 8.18 1.27
N TYR A 272 21.42 7.25 0.32
CA TYR A 272 22.18 6.03 0.58
C TYR A 272 23.59 6.28 1.20
N PRO A 273 24.33 7.36 0.86
CA PRO A 273 25.58 7.66 1.54
C PRO A 273 25.42 7.89 3.05
N ILE A 274 24.30 8.49 3.48
CA ILE A 274 23.99 8.69 4.90
C ILE A 274 23.84 7.33 5.61
N ASN A 275 23.14 6.39 4.98
CA ASN A 275 23.00 5.03 5.52
C ASN A 275 24.36 4.36 5.78
N LYS A 276 25.32 4.52 4.86
CA LYS A 276 26.66 3.99 5.03
C LYS A 276 27.41 4.68 6.17
N LEU A 277 27.22 5.98 6.35
CA LEU A 277 27.83 6.75 7.42
C LEU A 277 27.27 6.33 8.79
N LEU A 278 25.94 6.25 8.91
CA LEU A 278 25.27 5.84 10.16
C LEU A 278 25.74 4.46 10.62
N LYS A 279 25.84 3.49 9.68
CA LYS A 279 26.39 2.17 9.98
C LYS A 279 27.83 2.21 10.52
N LYS A 280 28.68 3.09 9.96
CA LYS A 280 30.06 3.27 10.47
C LYS A 280 30.11 3.90 11.86
N LEU A 281 29.12 4.71 12.20
CA LEU A 281 28.98 5.39 13.49
C LEU A 281 28.21 4.59 14.52
N ASN A 282 27.71 3.38 14.18
CA ASN A 282 26.82 2.56 15.00
C ASN A 282 25.56 3.33 15.43
N ILE A 283 25.01 4.14 14.52
CA ILE A 283 23.74 4.86 14.76
C ILE A 283 22.64 4.12 14.01
N GLU A 284 21.59 3.76 14.74
CA GLU A 284 20.44 3.12 14.18
C GLU A 284 19.64 4.09 13.28
N TRP A 285 19.13 3.56 12.17
CA TRP A 285 18.41 4.37 11.19
C TRP A 285 17.14 5.01 11.78
N TYR A 286 16.46 4.29 12.65
CA TYR A 286 15.30 4.82 13.36
C TYR A 286 15.67 6.01 14.24
N ASP A 287 16.71 5.87 15.06
CA ASP A 287 17.14 6.92 15.98
C ASP A 287 17.57 8.22 15.25
N PHE A 288 18.31 8.06 14.15
CA PHE A 288 18.65 9.18 13.28
C PHE A 288 17.41 9.86 12.70
N SER A 289 16.51 9.10 12.07
CA SER A 289 15.31 9.65 11.41
C SER A 289 14.37 10.29 12.42
N ARG A 290 14.24 9.71 13.62
CA ARG A 290 13.41 10.24 14.70
C ARG A 290 13.99 11.54 15.26
N THR A 291 15.29 11.57 15.53
CA THR A 291 15.98 12.78 15.98
C THR A 291 15.88 13.91 14.96
N LEU A 292 16.06 13.59 13.68
CA LEU A 292 15.88 14.56 12.59
C LEU A 292 14.45 15.11 12.58
N PHE A 293 13.44 14.25 12.64
CA PHE A 293 12.03 14.64 12.65
C PHE A 293 11.72 15.55 13.84
N ASP A 294 12.13 15.19 15.05
CA ASP A 294 11.90 15.98 16.26
C ASP A 294 12.63 17.32 16.20
N THR A 295 13.81 17.37 15.59
CA THR A 295 14.59 18.60 15.40
C THR A 295 13.94 19.55 14.38
N LEU A 296 13.36 19.00 13.28
CA LEU A 296 12.64 19.79 12.26
C LEU A 296 11.39 20.50 12.82
N LYS A 297 10.81 19.97 13.90
CA LYS A 297 9.69 20.61 14.63
C LYS A 297 10.11 21.83 15.44
N THR A 298 11.41 22.02 15.65
CA THR A 298 11.96 23.10 16.43
C THR A 298 12.63 24.15 15.52
N ASP A 299 13.01 25.28 16.11
CA ASP A 299 13.77 26.33 15.42
C ASP A 299 15.29 26.11 15.45
N LYS A 300 15.74 24.89 15.83
CA LYS A 300 17.17 24.57 15.95
C LYS A 300 17.86 24.28 14.61
N ILE A 301 17.10 24.01 13.57
CA ILE A 301 17.60 23.78 12.21
C ILE A 301 16.90 24.75 11.26
N ASP A 302 17.70 25.44 10.47
CA ASP A 302 17.24 26.25 9.35
C ASP A 302 17.61 25.61 8.00
N GLY A 303 17.02 26.12 6.93
CA GLY A 303 17.34 25.76 5.56
C GLY A 303 16.28 24.98 4.82
N LYS A 304 16.57 24.67 3.56
CA LYS A 304 15.60 24.12 2.59
C LYS A 304 14.89 22.85 3.04
N PHE A 305 15.54 22.03 3.86
CA PHE A 305 14.91 20.78 4.34
C PHE A 305 13.82 21.06 5.37
N ARG A 306 14.04 22.03 6.28
CA ARG A 306 13.01 22.48 7.21
C ARG A 306 11.89 23.21 6.50
N GLU A 307 12.20 24.06 5.54
CA GLU A 307 11.20 24.73 4.70
C GLU A 307 10.29 23.70 4.00
N LEU A 308 10.86 22.67 3.38
CA LEU A 308 10.11 21.59 2.75
C LEU A 308 9.23 20.83 3.76
N TYR A 309 9.73 20.57 4.97
CA TYR A 309 8.95 19.93 6.04
C TYR A 309 7.76 20.81 6.45
N LEU A 310 7.96 22.10 6.67
CA LEU A 310 6.90 23.04 7.04
C LEU A 310 5.88 23.22 5.91
N GLU A 311 6.33 23.27 4.67
CA GLU A 311 5.44 23.30 3.51
C GLU A 311 4.59 22.04 3.42
N PHE A 312 5.17 20.86 3.61
CA PHE A 312 4.41 19.61 3.62
C PHE A 312 3.39 19.57 4.76
N LEU A 313 3.76 20.03 5.97
CA LEU A 313 2.88 20.14 7.12
C LEU A 313 1.70 21.05 6.80
N GLN A 314 1.96 22.24 6.22
CA GLN A 314 0.90 23.18 5.86
C GLN A 314 -0.01 22.59 4.76
N LYS A 315 0.54 22.04 3.71
CA LYS A 315 -0.24 21.38 2.65
C LYS A 315 -1.07 20.21 3.16
N SER A 316 -0.57 19.47 4.15
CA SER A 316 -1.31 18.38 4.80
C SER A 316 -2.55 18.86 5.58
N LYS A 317 -2.56 20.12 6.00
CA LYS A 317 -3.74 20.78 6.62
C LYS A 317 -4.66 21.37 5.54
N ASP A 318 -4.08 22.06 4.55
CA ASP A 318 -4.82 22.80 3.53
C ASP A 318 -5.57 21.88 2.53
N GLU A 319 -5.13 20.62 2.37
CA GLU A 319 -5.81 19.65 1.51
C GLU A 319 -7.14 19.15 2.07
N LEU A 320 -7.45 19.44 3.36
CA LEU A 320 -8.58 18.90 4.09
C LEU A 320 -9.77 19.85 4.11
N PHE A 321 -10.92 19.36 3.69
CA PHE A 321 -12.18 20.11 3.65
C PHE A 321 -13.22 19.46 4.55
N ASP A 322 -14.09 20.28 5.15
CA ASP A 322 -15.14 19.80 6.04
C ASP A 322 -16.20 18.98 5.32
N THR A 323 -16.50 19.33 4.08
CA THR A 323 -17.51 18.64 3.27
C THR A 323 -17.01 18.35 1.86
N ARG A 324 -17.63 17.34 1.25
CA ARG A 324 -17.41 17.01 -0.16
C ARG A 324 -17.71 18.18 -1.08
N GLU A 325 -18.76 18.93 -0.77
CA GLU A 325 -19.20 20.09 -1.54
C GLU A 325 -18.17 21.22 -1.50
N SER A 326 -17.61 21.53 -0.32
CA SER A 326 -16.58 22.57 -0.18
C SER A 326 -15.30 22.20 -0.95
N CYS A 327 -14.87 20.93 -0.88
CA CYS A 327 -13.75 20.43 -1.66
C CYS A 327 -14.01 20.52 -3.18
N THR A 328 -15.18 20.06 -3.63
CA THR A 328 -15.57 20.13 -5.03
C THR A 328 -15.61 21.58 -5.52
N LYS A 329 -16.20 22.49 -4.75
CA LYS A 329 -16.30 23.91 -5.09
C LYS A 329 -14.92 24.54 -5.24
N PHE A 330 -14.00 24.26 -4.31
CA PHE A 330 -12.64 24.79 -4.35
C PHE A 330 -11.90 24.40 -5.62
N TYR A 331 -11.94 23.12 -6.01
CA TYR A 331 -11.25 22.62 -7.18
C TYR A 331 -12.04 22.75 -8.51
N SER A 332 -13.30 23.24 -8.45
CA SER A 332 -14.02 23.67 -9.64
C SER A 332 -13.46 24.96 -10.22
N ASP A 333 -12.81 25.77 -9.40
CA ASP A 333 -12.08 26.95 -9.84
C ASP A 333 -10.87 26.57 -10.71
N ASP A 334 -10.66 27.32 -11.80
CA ASP A 334 -9.63 26.99 -12.81
C ASP A 334 -8.21 27.16 -12.29
N GLU A 335 -7.96 28.17 -11.45
CA GLU A 335 -6.63 28.40 -10.87
C GLU A 335 -6.27 27.33 -9.86
N ASN A 336 -7.21 26.97 -8.97
CA ASN A 336 -7.00 25.94 -7.98
C ASN A 336 -6.81 24.56 -8.65
N TYR A 337 -7.59 24.26 -9.69
CA TYR A 337 -7.43 23.05 -10.48
C TYR A 337 -6.05 23.00 -11.16
N LYS A 338 -5.63 24.11 -11.78
CA LYS A 338 -4.34 24.21 -12.46
C LYS A 338 -3.16 24.00 -11.50
N LYS A 339 -3.18 24.65 -10.33
CA LYS A 339 -2.15 24.48 -9.28
C LYS A 339 -2.04 23.04 -8.77
N MET A 340 -3.12 22.26 -8.84
CA MET A 340 -3.13 20.86 -8.46
C MET A 340 -2.51 19.97 -9.54
N VAL A 341 -2.69 20.29 -10.80
CA VAL A 341 -2.26 19.48 -11.96
C VAL A 341 -0.79 19.73 -12.31
N GLU A 342 -0.30 20.92 -12.05
CA GLU A 342 1.11 21.33 -12.20
C GLU A 342 1.96 20.83 -11.02
#